data_02663fd0a511f3037e128a5eddf463ec
#
_entry.id   02663fd0a511f3037e128a5eddf463ec
#
_cell.length_a   1.000
_cell.length_b   1.000
_cell.length_c   1.000
_cell.angle_alpha   90.00
_cell.angle_beta   90.00
_cell.angle_gamma   90.00
#
_symmetry.space_group_name_H-M   'P 1'
#
loop_
_entity.id
_entity.type
_entity.pdbx_description
1 polymer ?
#
loop_
_entity_poly.entity_id
_entity_poly.type
_entity_poly.pdbx_seq_one_letter_code
_entity_poly.pdbx_strand_id
1 'polypeptide(L)'
;MKKKLVSFMCAVMAALCLAVSVPVQAYAAPEDEIAPQYIGISQISADLYFENGAAYCRGTTRAYKGYTVNLVMVLKRSNVEYARWEDTVTYDDITLATSCNITHGHVYQVVVTAYVYNSAGKLVETQTAESSIKAY
;
A
#
# COMPACT_ATOMS: atom_id res chain seq x y z
N MET A 1 -40.84 -32.58 -42.89
CA MET A 1 -40.65 -31.15 -42.57
C MET A 1 -40.50 -30.88 -41.09
N LYS A 2 -41.24 -31.52 -40.20
CA LYS A 2 -41.10 -31.27 -38.74
C LYS A 2 -39.77 -31.70 -38.14
N LYS A 3 -39.10 -32.74 -38.66
CA LYS A 3 -37.78 -33.21 -38.16
C LYS A 3 -36.64 -32.25 -38.48
N LYS A 4 -36.72 -31.48 -39.56
CA LYS A 4 -35.68 -30.51 -39.94
C LYS A 4 -35.73 -29.24 -39.09
N LEU A 5 -36.94 -28.85 -38.63
CA LEU A 5 -37.13 -27.68 -37.81
C LEU A 5 -36.58 -27.90 -36.37
N VAL A 6 -36.77 -29.08 -35.83
CA VAL A 6 -36.28 -29.45 -34.49
C VAL A 6 -34.76 -29.52 -34.47
N SER A 7 -34.14 -30.04 -35.54
CA SER A 7 -32.71 -30.09 -35.67
C SER A 7 -32.07 -28.69 -35.77
N PHE A 8 -32.74 -27.76 -36.44
CA PHE A 8 -32.27 -26.39 -36.54
C PHE A 8 -32.39 -25.62 -35.21
N MET A 9 -33.46 -25.84 -34.46
CA MET A 9 -33.59 -25.24 -33.12
C MET A 9 -32.53 -25.76 -32.12
N CYS A 10 -32.22 -27.06 -32.16
CA CYS A 10 -31.16 -27.61 -31.29
C CYS A 10 -29.77 -27.04 -31.64
N ALA A 11 -29.47 -26.80 -32.90
CA ALA A 11 -28.20 -26.22 -33.32
C ALA A 11 -28.07 -24.75 -32.90
N VAL A 12 -29.15 -23.99 -32.93
CA VAL A 12 -29.17 -22.59 -32.48
C VAL A 12 -29.05 -22.50 -30.97
N MET A 13 -29.68 -23.39 -30.22
CA MET A 13 -29.55 -23.43 -28.75
C MET A 13 -28.16 -23.84 -28.31
N ALA A 14 -27.54 -24.78 -28.98
CA ALA A 14 -26.18 -25.18 -28.69
C ALA A 14 -25.15 -24.06 -28.98
N ALA A 15 -25.34 -23.28 -30.02
CA ALA A 15 -24.52 -22.13 -30.35
C ALA A 15 -24.67 -21.00 -29.34
N LEU A 16 -25.87 -20.76 -28.79
CA LEU A 16 -26.10 -19.76 -27.74
C LEU A 16 -25.45 -20.17 -26.42
N CYS A 17 -25.42 -21.45 -26.06
CA CYS A 17 -24.77 -21.91 -24.81
C CYS A 17 -23.24 -21.78 -24.86
N LEU A 18 -22.65 -21.91 -26.05
CA LEU A 18 -21.18 -21.75 -26.20
C LEU A 18 -20.74 -20.29 -26.15
N ALA A 19 -21.60 -19.37 -26.55
CA ALA A 19 -21.25 -17.94 -26.52
C ALA A 19 -21.28 -17.32 -25.10
N VAL A 20 -22.01 -17.91 -24.16
CA VAL A 20 -22.15 -17.39 -22.80
C VAL A 20 -21.01 -17.84 -21.87
N SER A 21 -20.31 -18.92 -22.22
CA SER A 21 -19.26 -19.45 -21.35
C SER A 21 -17.88 -18.79 -21.56
N VAL A 22 -17.67 -18.07 -22.64
CA VAL A 22 -16.37 -17.47 -22.98
C VAL A 22 -16.02 -16.21 -22.15
N PRO A 23 -16.97 -15.33 -21.77
CA PRO A 23 -16.61 -14.14 -21.00
C PRO A 23 -16.23 -14.41 -19.55
N VAL A 24 -16.68 -15.52 -18.96
CA VAL A 24 -16.43 -15.83 -17.54
C VAL A 24 -14.99 -16.25 -17.30
N GLN A 25 -14.32 -16.84 -18.27
CA GLN A 25 -12.93 -17.26 -18.15
C GLN A 25 -11.92 -16.11 -18.27
N ALA A 26 -12.30 -14.99 -18.87
CA ALA A 26 -11.43 -13.82 -18.96
C ALA A 26 -11.24 -13.10 -17.62
N TYR A 27 -12.13 -13.32 -16.64
CA TYR A 27 -12.02 -12.77 -15.29
C TYR A 27 -11.21 -13.63 -14.32
N ALA A 28 -10.86 -14.84 -14.70
CA ALA A 28 -10.04 -15.75 -13.91
C ALA A 28 -8.55 -15.62 -14.26
N ALA A 29 -8.15 -14.57 -14.99
CA ALA A 29 -6.75 -14.22 -15.15
C ALA A 29 -6.14 -14.00 -13.78
N PRO A 30 -5.02 -14.65 -13.43
CA PRO A 30 -4.37 -14.45 -12.15
C PRO A 30 -4.07 -12.96 -12.00
N GLU A 31 -4.56 -12.39 -10.93
CA GLU A 31 -4.09 -11.10 -10.47
C GLU A 31 -2.65 -11.32 -10.01
N ASP A 32 -1.72 -11.09 -10.89
CA ASP A 32 -0.33 -10.93 -10.47
C ASP A 32 -0.30 -9.69 -9.61
N GLU A 33 -0.19 -9.85 -8.31
CA GLU A 33 0.15 -8.76 -7.42
C GLU A 33 1.48 -8.18 -7.91
N ILE A 34 1.39 -7.07 -8.62
CA ILE A 34 2.58 -6.33 -9.01
C ILE A 34 3.17 -5.76 -7.73
N ALA A 35 4.30 -6.29 -7.30
CA ALA A 35 5.06 -5.73 -6.19
C ALA A 35 5.32 -4.24 -6.45
N PRO A 36 5.15 -3.35 -5.45
CA PRO A 36 5.43 -1.94 -5.62
C PRO A 36 6.84 -1.75 -6.15
N GLN A 37 6.98 -1.06 -7.26
CA GLN A 37 8.28 -0.72 -7.84
C GLN A 37 8.71 0.64 -7.31
N TYR A 38 9.77 0.64 -6.52
CA TYR A 38 10.37 1.85 -6.01
C TYR A 38 11.54 2.28 -6.89
N ILE A 39 11.70 3.58 -7.07
CA ILE A 39 12.78 4.16 -7.90
C ILE A 39 14.05 4.35 -7.06
N GLY A 40 13.93 5.03 -5.94
CA GLY A 40 15.07 5.43 -5.11
C GLY A 40 15.13 4.81 -3.73
N ILE A 41 14.16 3.97 -3.38
CA ILE A 41 14.14 3.23 -2.11
C ILE A 41 13.87 1.74 -2.34
N SER A 42 14.27 0.88 -1.40
CA SER A 42 14.00 -0.56 -1.51
C SER A 42 12.73 -0.99 -0.79
N GLN A 43 12.35 -0.27 0.24
CA GLN A 43 11.20 -0.58 1.09
C GLN A 43 10.79 0.64 1.90
N ILE A 44 9.56 0.61 2.42
CA ILE A 44 9.05 1.55 3.41
C ILE A 44 8.11 0.80 4.35
N SER A 45 8.18 1.07 5.65
CA SER A 45 7.30 0.46 6.63
C SER A 45 6.88 1.43 7.72
N ALA A 46 5.74 1.14 8.34
CA ALA A 46 5.19 1.87 9.47
C ALA A 46 4.65 0.88 10.50
N ASP A 47 5.10 1.02 11.74
CA ASP A 47 4.69 0.17 12.86
C ASP A 47 4.20 1.00 14.04
N LEU A 48 3.21 0.51 14.74
CA LEU A 48 2.63 1.12 15.92
C LEU A 48 2.30 0.05 16.96
N TYR A 49 2.74 0.24 18.20
CA TYR A 49 2.27 -0.53 19.34
C TYR A 49 2.14 0.36 20.58
N PHE A 50 1.38 -0.10 21.56
CA PHE A 50 1.17 0.61 22.82
C PHE A 50 1.79 -0.13 23.97
N GLU A 51 2.41 0.61 24.87
CA GLU A 51 2.95 0.08 26.11
C GLU A 51 3.04 1.18 27.17
N ASN A 52 2.59 0.90 28.39
CA ASN A 52 2.70 1.79 29.56
C ASN A 52 2.21 3.23 29.32
N GLY A 53 1.09 3.40 28.63
CA GLY A 53 0.51 4.72 28.37
C GLY A 53 1.22 5.50 27.25
N ALA A 54 2.06 4.84 26.47
CA ALA A 54 2.76 5.45 25.34
C ALA A 54 2.50 4.70 24.05
N ALA A 55 2.48 5.44 22.94
CA ALA A 55 2.55 4.91 21.60
C ALA A 55 4.01 4.82 21.16
N TYR A 56 4.44 3.65 20.76
CA TYR A 56 5.74 3.42 20.13
C TYR A 56 5.57 3.38 18.63
N CYS A 57 6.20 4.32 17.96
CA CYS A 57 6.09 4.54 16.54
C CYS A 57 7.42 4.22 15.86
N ARG A 58 7.37 3.49 14.77
CA ARG A 58 8.56 3.16 13.99
C ARG A 58 8.26 3.30 12.50
N GLY A 59 9.14 4.02 11.81
CA GLY A 59 9.15 4.12 10.36
C GLY A 59 10.53 3.77 9.81
N THR A 60 10.61 2.97 8.77
CA THR A 60 11.87 2.56 8.15
C THR A 60 11.82 2.69 6.64
N THR A 61 12.94 3.03 6.05
CA THR A 61 13.20 2.94 4.62
C THR A 61 14.68 2.74 4.36
N ARG A 62 15.03 2.36 3.14
CA ARG A 62 16.41 2.28 2.67
C ARG A 62 16.53 3.01 1.35
N ALA A 63 17.42 4.00 1.29
CA ALA A 63 17.74 4.72 0.07
C ALA A 63 18.73 3.95 -0.79
N TYR A 64 18.49 3.90 -2.09
CA TYR A 64 19.47 3.41 -3.05
C TYR A 64 20.59 4.43 -3.28
N LYS A 65 21.73 3.94 -3.74
CA LYS A 65 22.86 4.79 -4.12
C LYS A 65 22.44 5.88 -5.11
N GLY A 66 22.84 7.12 -4.83
CA GLY A 66 22.49 8.28 -5.67
C GLY A 66 21.20 8.98 -5.27
N TYR A 67 20.49 8.48 -4.27
CA TYR A 67 19.23 9.07 -3.79
C TYR A 67 19.35 9.57 -2.35
N THR A 68 18.63 10.65 -2.09
CA THR A 68 18.44 11.21 -0.75
C THR A 68 16.97 11.05 -0.38
N VAL A 69 16.69 10.59 0.81
CA VAL A 69 15.33 10.40 1.32
C VAL A 69 15.11 11.26 2.55
N ASN A 70 14.07 12.08 2.51
CA ASN A 70 13.48 12.67 3.70
C ASN A 70 12.33 11.77 4.15
N LEU A 71 12.47 11.17 5.32
CA LEU A 71 11.46 10.30 5.93
C LEU A 71 10.69 11.10 6.98
N VAL A 72 9.39 11.17 6.80
CA VAL A 72 8.47 11.86 7.70
C VAL A 72 7.57 10.82 8.35
N MET A 73 7.53 10.79 9.67
CA MET A 73 6.64 9.92 10.44
C MET A 73 5.64 10.77 11.23
N VAL A 74 4.37 10.49 11.07
CA VAL A 74 3.27 11.18 11.74
C VAL A 74 2.47 10.17 12.56
N LEU A 75 2.28 10.46 13.84
CA LEU A 75 1.28 9.78 14.66
C LEU A 75 -0.02 10.57 14.55
N LYS A 76 -1.06 9.91 14.04
CA LYS A 76 -2.42 10.47 13.98
C LYS A 76 -3.23 9.98 15.15
N ARG A 77 -4.04 10.88 15.72
CA ARG A 77 -5.05 10.59 16.71
C ARG A 77 -6.42 10.99 16.14
N SER A 78 -7.33 10.03 16.02
CA SER A 78 -8.65 10.24 15.41
C SER A 78 -8.55 10.95 14.04
N ASN A 79 -7.61 10.47 13.21
CA ASN A 79 -7.32 10.98 11.87
C ASN A 79 -6.75 12.40 11.77
N VAL A 80 -6.28 12.96 12.89
CA VAL A 80 -5.63 14.27 12.95
C VAL A 80 -4.18 14.11 13.40
N GLU A 81 -3.26 14.88 12.82
CA GLU A 81 -1.86 14.88 13.25
C GLU A 81 -1.74 15.19 14.74
N TYR A 82 -1.09 14.30 15.48
CA TYR A 82 -0.85 14.42 16.91
C TYR A 82 0.62 14.66 17.24
N ALA A 83 1.51 14.00 16.54
CA ALA A 83 2.95 14.17 16.65
C ALA A 83 3.64 13.90 15.31
N ARG A 84 4.80 14.51 15.11
CA ARG A 84 5.54 14.43 13.85
C ARG A 84 7.04 14.37 14.08
N TRP A 85 7.72 13.51 13.33
CA TRP A 85 9.18 13.37 13.34
C TRP A 85 9.67 13.25 11.90
N GLU A 86 10.86 13.74 11.64
CA GLU A 86 11.48 13.62 10.33
C GLU A 86 12.98 13.51 10.41
N ASP A 87 13.59 12.86 9.45
CA ASP A 87 15.02 12.75 9.26
C ASP A 87 15.36 12.54 7.79
N THR A 88 16.59 12.83 7.42
CA THR A 88 17.06 12.76 6.03
C THR A 88 18.31 11.89 5.95
N VAL A 89 18.36 11.00 4.98
CA VAL A 89 19.52 10.15 4.73
C VAL A 89 19.86 10.10 3.24
N THR A 90 21.14 9.96 2.95
CA THR A 90 21.65 9.74 1.60
C THR A 90 22.33 8.38 1.54
N TYR A 91 21.85 7.50 0.70
CA TYR A 91 22.39 6.16 0.48
C TYR A 91 22.62 5.38 1.78
N ASP A 92 21.58 5.16 2.55
CA ASP A 92 21.64 4.35 3.77
C ASP A 92 20.26 3.94 4.23
N ASP A 93 20.21 3.12 5.26
CA ASP A 93 19.02 2.83 6.02
C ASP A 93 18.67 4.00 6.93
N ILE A 94 17.41 4.32 7.00
CA ILE A 94 16.87 5.27 7.95
C ILE A 94 15.77 4.62 8.79
N THR A 95 15.85 4.77 10.08
CA THR A 95 14.82 4.34 11.03
C THR A 95 14.48 5.49 11.94
N LEU A 96 13.23 5.90 11.91
CA LEU A 96 12.63 6.75 12.94
C LEU A 96 11.95 5.83 13.95
N ALA A 97 12.41 5.86 15.19
CA ALA A 97 11.82 5.09 16.29
C ALA A 97 11.69 6.02 17.50
N THR A 98 10.48 6.20 17.97
CA THR A 98 10.17 7.14 19.05
C THR A 98 8.94 6.70 19.82
N SER A 99 8.72 7.31 20.98
CA SER A 99 7.53 7.13 21.79
C SER A 99 6.89 8.45 22.12
N CYS A 100 5.58 8.43 22.31
CA CYS A 100 4.76 9.58 22.61
C CYS A 100 3.69 9.18 23.63
N ASN A 101 3.49 9.98 24.67
CA ASN A 101 2.40 9.76 25.62
C ASN A 101 1.05 9.90 24.94
N ILE A 102 0.17 8.96 25.20
CA ILE A 102 -1.17 8.92 24.62
C ILE A 102 -2.25 8.79 25.70
N THR A 103 -3.47 9.08 25.31
CA THR A 103 -4.65 9.01 26.19
C THR A 103 -5.64 7.98 25.66
N HIS A 104 -6.36 7.32 26.61
CA HIS A 104 -7.43 6.39 26.26
C HIS A 104 -8.60 7.07 25.55
N GLY A 105 -9.40 6.28 24.86
CA GLY A 105 -10.62 6.73 24.20
C GLY A 105 -10.39 7.28 22.79
N HIS A 106 -9.24 7.04 22.21
CA HIS A 106 -8.90 7.49 20.86
C HIS A 106 -8.35 6.33 19.99
N VAL A 107 -8.42 6.51 18.71
CA VAL A 107 -7.75 5.64 17.73
C VAL A 107 -6.49 6.31 17.23
N TYR A 108 -5.45 5.50 17.03
CA TYR A 108 -4.14 5.97 16.60
C TYR A 108 -3.67 5.21 15.36
N GLN A 109 -2.90 5.89 14.54
CA GLN A 109 -2.27 5.33 13.35
C GLN A 109 -0.95 6.04 13.09
N VAL A 110 0.08 5.29 12.69
CA VAL A 110 1.34 5.84 12.19
C VAL A 110 1.29 5.89 10.67
N VAL A 111 1.64 7.04 10.11
CA VAL A 111 1.81 7.25 8.67
C VAL A 111 3.25 7.68 8.41
N VAL A 112 3.94 6.93 7.57
CA VAL A 112 5.33 7.19 7.19
C VAL A 112 5.37 7.55 5.72
N THR A 113 5.95 8.70 5.39
CA THR A 113 6.10 9.18 4.02
C THR A 113 7.58 9.37 3.70
N ALA A 114 8.02 8.80 2.62
CA ALA A 114 9.36 8.97 2.07
C ALA A 114 9.30 9.89 0.86
N TYR A 115 9.97 11.03 0.96
CA TYR A 115 10.22 11.94 -0.17
C TYR A 115 11.60 11.64 -0.72
N VAL A 116 11.67 11.16 -1.95
CA VAL A 116 12.90 10.65 -2.57
C VAL A 116 13.40 11.65 -3.60
N TYR A 117 14.64 12.09 -3.42
CA TYR A 117 15.31 13.05 -4.29
C TYR A 117 16.47 12.38 -5.02
N ASN A 118 16.67 12.74 -6.30
CA ASN A 118 17.82 12.29 -7.06
C ASN A 118 19.08 13.09 -6.71
N SER A 119 20.22 12.77 -7.33
CA SER A 119 21.49 13.47 -7.12
C SER A 119 21.49 14.95 -7.52
N ALA A 120 20.54 15.36 -8.36
CA ALA A 120 20.33 16.77 -8.72
C ALA A 120 19.44 17.53 -7.72
N GLY A 121 18.97 16.87 -6.65
CA GLY A 121 18.08 17.46 -5.66
C GLY A 121 16.61 17.56 -6.11
N LYS A 122 16.24 16.87 -7.18
CA LYS A 122 14.87 16.85 -7.68
C LYS A 122 14.07 15.74 -7.02
N LEU A 123 12.86 16.04 -6.53
CA LEU A 123 11.91 15.05 -6.04
C LEU A 123 11.47 14.14 -7.20
N VAL A 124 11.74 12.84 -7.09
CA VAL A 124 11.45 11.85 -8.14
C VAL A 124 10.43 10.80 -7.69
N GLU A 125 10.19 10.66 -6.39
CA GLU A 125 9.28 9.66 -5.85
C GLU A 125 8.74 10.12 -4.49
N THR A 126 7.49 9.78 -4.23
CA THR A 126 6.86 9.90 -2.90
C THR A 126 6.14 8.59 -2.60
N GLN A 127 6.51 7.95 -1.51
CA GLN A 127 5.91 6.69 -1.05
C GLN A 127 5.39 6.85 0.37
N THR A 128 4.31 6.15 0.68
CA THR A 128 3.67 6.19 1.99
C THR A 128 3.39 4.76 2.48
N ALA A 129 3.68 4.52 3.75
CA ALA A 129 3.27 3.32 4.47
C ALA A 129 2.44 3.72 5.68
N GLU A 130 1.44 2.92 6.01
CA GLU A 130 0.54 3.15 7.13
C GLU A 130 0.53 1.93 8.03
N SER A 131 0.53 2.14 9.35
CA SER A 131 0.24 1.09 10.31
C SER A 131 -1.25 0.76 10.31
N SER A 132 -1.62 -0.35 10.95
CA SER A 132 -3.02 -0.56 11.29
C SER A 132 -3.52 0.54 12.23
N ILE A 133 -4.80 0.86 12.15
CA ILE A 133 -5.47 1.75 13.10
C ILE A 133 -5.71 0.96 14.37
N LYS A 134 -5.28 1.50 15.52
CA LYS A 134 -5.40 0.85 16.83
C LYS A 134 -6.10 1.75 17.82
N ALA A 135 -7.07 1.21 18.55
CA ALA A 135 -7.72 1.87 19.68
C ALA A 135 -6.88 1.72 20.95
N TYR A 136 -6.84 2.79 21.76
CA TYR A 136 -6.19 2.80 23.07
C TYR A 136 -7.13 3.29 24.15
#